data_8881058ddab857499286c2dba5433c4a
#
_entry.id   8881058ddab857499286c2dba5433c4a
#
_cell.length_a   1.000
_cell.length_b   1.000
_cell.length_c   1.000
_cell.angle_alpha   90.00
_cell.angle_beta   90.00
_cell.angle_gamma   90.00
#
_symmetry.space_group_name_H-M   'P 1'
#
loop_
_entity.id
_entity.type
_entity.pdbx_description
1 polymer ?
#
loop_
_entity_poly.entity_id
_entity_poly.type
_entity_poly.pdbx_seq_one_letter_code
_entity_poly.pdbx_strand_id
1 'polypeptide(L)'
;QAGCEKSDIDAVAVTYAPGLIGAVLVGLSFAKSVAFALGVPLIPVHHIRGHIAANYLAFPELEPPFLALAISGGNTMIVDVRDYTDMEILGATRDDAAGECFDKAARVLGLPYPGGAPMDALARQSPGGVYTLPHAHVDGAELDMSFSGLKTAVVNLAHHAQQVGE
;
A
#
# COMPACT_ATOMS: atom_id res chain seq x y z
N GLN A 1 16.01 19.54 -15.24
CA GLN A 1 14.84 20.12 -15.84
C GLN A 1 13.99 20.81 -14.79
N ALA A 2 14.44 20.77 -13.51
CA ALA A 2 13.87 21.57 -12.44
C ALA A 2 14.35 23.04 -12.46
N GLY A 3 15.28 23.39 -13.36
CA GLY A 3 15.82 24.76 -13.48
C GLY A 3 16.73 25.18 -12.32
N CYS A 4 17.27 24.20 -11.55
CA CYS A 4 18.20 24.45 -10.46
C CYS A 4 19.58 23.84 -10.74
N GLU A 5 20.60 24.43 -10.16
CA GLU A 5 21.97 23.97 -10.19
C GLU A 5 22.25 23.02 -9.02
N LYS A 6 23.37 22.27 -9.10
CA LYS A 6 23.76 21.34 -7.99
C LYS A 6 24.04 22.08 -6.68
N SER A 7 24.47 23.31 -6.76
CA SER A 7 24.71 24.20 -5.61
C SER A 7 23.45 24.64 -4.87
N ASP A 8 22.29 24.48 -5.50
CA ASP A 8 21.00 24.85 -4.91
C ASP A 8 20.37 23.69 -4.10
N ILE A 9 21.07 22.56 -4.01
CA ILE A 9 20.61 21.38 -3.28
C ILE A 9 21.06 21.46 -1.82
N ASP A 10 20.12 21.55 -0.89
CA ASP A 10 20.38 21.64 0.54
C ASP A 10 20.33 20.28 1.25
N ALA A 11 19.66 19.28 0.67
CA ALA A 11 19.53 17.94 1.23
C ALA A 11 19.17 16.91 0.15
N VAL A 12 19.44 15.62 0.43
CA VAL A 12 19.02 14.52 -0.42
C VAL A 12 18.06 13.65 0.38
N ALA A 13 16.81 13.55 -0.06
CA ALA A 13 15.81 12.64 0.54
C ALA A 13 15.73 11.34 -0.26
N VAL A 14 15.63 10.18 0.45
CA VAL A 14 15.56 8.88 -0.20
C VAL A 14 14.72 7.89 0.63
N THR A 15 13.92 7.08 -0.06
CA THR A 15 13.22 5.97 0.59
C THR A 15 14.23 4.90 1.04
N TYR A 16 14.19 4.54 2.34
CA TYR A 16 15.09 3.54 2.90
C TYR A 16 14.40 2.21 3.25
N ALA A 17 13.10 2.23 3.54
CA ALA A 17 12.29 1.07 3.91
C ALA A 17 10.79 1.46 4.00
N PRO A 18 9.86 0.47 3.96
CA PRO A 18 10.00 -0.84 3.31
C PRO A 18 10.06 -0.74 1.78
N GLY A 19 10.33 -1.87 1.10
CA GLY A 19 10.35 -1.96 -0.36
C GLY A 19 11.16 -3.16 -0.85
N LEU A 20 11.20 -3.35 -2.17
CA LEU A 20 12.02 -4.38 -2.80
C LEU A 20 13.50 -4.09 -2.51
N ILE A 21 14.17 -5.01 -1.84
CA ILE A 21 15.52 -4.81 -1.30
C ILE A 21 16.53 -4.35 -2.36
N GLY A 22 16.48 -4.92 -3.55
CA GLY A 22 17.37 -4.52 -4.66
C GLY A 22 17.15 -3.07 -5.09
N ALA A 23 15.90 -2.64 -5.27
CA ALA A 23 15.57 -1.28 -5.65
C ALA A 23 15.94 -0.27 -4.55
N VAL A 24 15.63 -0.60 -3.30
CA VAL A 24 15.95 0.25 -2.13
C VAL A 24 17.47 0.40 -1.99
N LEU A 25 18.25 -0.69 -2.13
CA LEU A 25 19.71 -0.65 -2.04
C LEU A 25 20.34 0.24 -3.13
N VAL A 26 19.89 0.13 -4.37
CA VAL A 26 20.38 0.97 -5.47
C VAL A 26 20.09 2.44 -5.21
N GLY A 27 18.83 2.77 -4.88
CA GLY A 27 18.42 4.14 -4.57
C GLY A 27 19.17 4.75 -3.39
N LEU A 28 19.27 3.98 -2.30
CA LEU A 28 19.94 4.43 -1.08
C LEU A 28 21.45 4.61 -1.28
N SER A 29 22.10 3.71 -2.00
CA SER A 29 23.55 3.81 -2.29
C SER A 29 23.83 5.03 -3.17
N PHE A 30 23.01 5.26 -4.20
CA PHE A 30 23.12 6.45 -5.06
C PHE A 30 22.93 7.73 -4.24
N ALA A 31 21.85 7.81 -3.46
CA ALA A 31 21.54 8.99 -2.63
C ALA A 31 22.64 9.29 -1.61
N LYS A 32 23.21 8.27 -0.95
CA LYS A 32 24.37 8.42 -0.06
C LYS A 32 25.57 9.03 -0.77
N SER A 33 25.87 8.52 -1.97
CA SER A 33 27.01 9.01 -2.77
C SER A 33 26.81 10.47 -3.19
N VAL A 34 25.59 10.84 -3.60
CA VAL A 34 25.28 12.22 -3.98
C VAL A 34 25.35 13.14 -2.76
N ALA A 35 24.72 12.80 -1.65
CA ALA A 35 24.76 13.58 -0.42
C ALA A 35 26.20 13.80 0.07
N PHE A 36 27.01 12.77 0.04
CA PHE A 36 28.43 12.84 0.39
C PHE A 36 29.22 13.76 -0.56
N ALA A 37 29.02 13.63 -1.88
CA ALA A 37 29.72 14.42 -2.87
C ALA A 37 29.34 15.91 -2.83
N LEU A 38 28.11 16.23 -2.44
CA LEU A 38 27.62 17.62 -2.32
C LEU A 38 27.86 18.21 -0.92
N GLY A 39 28.23 17.36 0.07
CA GLY A 39 28.40 17.80 1.46
C GLY A 39 27.08 18.20 2.15
N VAL A 40 25.96 17.63 1.72
CA VAL A 40 24.62 17.94 2.22
C VAL A 40 24.03 16.77 3.03
N PRO A 41 23.06 17.01 3.94
CA PRO A 41 22.44 15.96 4.73
C PRO A 41 21.64 14.98 3.88
N LEU A 42 21.62 13.70 4.30
CA LEU A 42 20.76 12.64 3.78
C LEU A 42 19.55 12.50 4.69
N ILE A 43 18.34 12.57 4.12
CA ILE A 43 17.07 12.43 4.82
C ILE A 43 16.46 11.05 4.49
N PRO A 44 16.45 10.10 5.44
CA PRO A 44 15.81 8.80 5.23
C PRO A 44 14.28 8.94 5.32
N VAL A 45 13.57 8.51 4.29
CA VAL A 45 12.10 8.57 4.21
C VAL A 45 11.52 7.17 4.29
N HIS A 46 10.59 6.95 5.21
CA HIS A 46 9.84 5.70 5.28
C HIS A 46 8.78 5.66 4.17
N HIS A 47 8.75 4.58 3.37
CA HIS A 47 7.90 4.45 2.19
C HIS A 47 6.41 4.73 2.47
N ILE A 48 5.85 4.14 3.52
CA ILE A 48 4.43 4.35 3.86
C ILE A 48 4.16 5.77 4.35
N ARG A 49 5.08 6.37 5.11
CA ARG A 49 4.96 7.79 5.49
C ARG A 49 5.00 8.70 4.26
N GLY A 50 5.79 8.33 3.24
CA GLY A 50 5.80 9.02 1.95
C GLY A 50 4.46 8.92 1.23
N HIS A 51 3.79 7.76 1.25
CA HIS A 51 2.44 7.62 0.68
C HIS A 51 1.41 8.47 1.42
N ILE A 52 1.46 8.51 2.75
CA ILE A 52 0.57 9.37 3.55
C ILE A 52 0.84 10.84 3.23
N ALA A 53 2.12 11.25 3.23
CA ALA A 53 2.52 12.62 2.95
C ALA A 53 2.19 13.10 1.52
N ALA A 54 2.05 12.19 0.56
CA ALA A 54 1.63 12.53 -0.81
C ALA A 54 0.22 13.17 -0.86
N ASN A 55 -0.62 12.91 0.15
CA ASN A 55 -1.94 13.55 0.24
C ASN A 55 -1.84 15.06 0.44
N TYR A 56 -0.82 15.56 1.11
CA TYR A 56 -0.60 17.00 1.28
C TYR A 56 -0.32 17.72 -0.05
N LEU A 57 0.18 17.01 -1.06
CA LEU A 57 0.37 17.55 -2.41
C LEU A 57 -0.94 17.62 -3.19
N ALA A 58 -1.81 16.64 -2.99
CA ALA A 58 -3.11 16.56 -3.67
C ALA A 58 -4.19 17.43 -2.96
N PHE A 59 -4.06 17.58 -1.65
CA PHE A 59 -4.98 18.28 -0.77
C PHE A 59 -4.16 19.23 0.14
N PRO A 60 -3.76 20.41 -0.34
CA PRO A 60 -2.92 21.35 0.41
C PRO A 60 -3.55 21.85 1.72
N GLU A 61 -4.87 21.77 1.83
CA GLU A 61 -5.64 22.12 3.03
C GLU A 61 -5.68 21.01 4.10
N LEU A 62 -5.17 19.81 3.78
CA LEU A 62 -5.14 18.70 4.74
C LEU A 62 -4.08 18.94 5.80
N GLU A 63 -4.50 19.01 7.04
CA GLU A 63 -3.62 19.17 8.20
C GLU A 63 -3.87 18.05 9.24
N PRO A 64 -2.84 17.61 9.95
CA PRO A 64 -3.02 16.72 11.11
C PRO A 64 -3.86 17.41 12.21
N PRO A 65 -4.59 16.64 13.08
CA PRO A 65 -4.61 15.18 13.10
C PRO A 65 -5.67 14.56 12.16
N PHE A 66 -5.37 13.37 11.62
CA PHE A 66 -6.33 12.56 10.85
C PHE A 66 -5.96 11.07 10.86
N LEU A 67 -6.91 10.21 10.50
CA LEU A 67 -6.66 8.79 10.28
C LEU A 67 -6.35 8.53 8.81
N ALA A 68 -5.26 7.82 8.55
CA ALA A 68 -4.88 7.36 7.22
C ALA A 68 -5.06 5.85 7.08
N LEU A 69 -5.75 5.42 6.03
CA LEU A 69 -5.82 4.01 5.64
C LEU A 69 -4.86 3.80 4.46
N ALA A 70 -3.70 3.21 4.73
CA ALA A 70 -2.70 2.88 3.71
C ALA A 70 -2.99 1.48 3.14
N ILE A 71 -3.36 1.41 1.86
CA ILE A 71 -3.67 0.16 1.15
C ILE A 71 -2.78 0.05 -0.08
N SER A 72 -2.05 -1.06 -0.19
CA SER A 72 -1.22 -1.36 -1.36
C SER A 72 -1.10 -2.86 -1.58
N GLY A 73 -0.31 -3.27 -2.59
CA GLY A 73 0.00 -4.68 -2.84
C GLY A 73 0.83 -5.35 -1.75
N GLY A 74 1.55 -4.59 -0.91
CA GLY A 74 2.42 -5.13 0.13
C GLY A 74 2.13 -4.63 1.54
N ASN A 75 1.23 -3.66 1.69
CA ASN A 75 0.92 -3.07 3.00
C ASN A 75 -0.57 -2.73 3.10
N THR A 76 -1.15 -3.02 4.26
CA THR A 76 -2.49 -2.56 4.63
C THR A 76 -2.48 -2.23 6.11
N MET A 77 -2.71 -0.95 6.45
CA MET A 77 -2.65 -0.48 7.83
C MET A 77 -3.49 0.78 8.06
N ILE A 78 -3.95 0.94 9.28
CA ILE A 78 -4.59 2.15 9.80
C ILE A 78 -3.55 2.90 10.61
N VAL A 79 -3.35 4.16 10.28
CA VAL A 79 -2.34 5.02 10.90
C VAL A 79 -3.00 6.26 11.48
N ASP A 80 -2.75 6.52 12.76
CA ASP A 80 -3.06 7.80 13.41
C ASP A 80 -1.95 8.80 13.07
N VAL A 81 -2.30 9.81 12.30
CA VAL A 81 -1.39 10.90 11.92
C VAL A 81 -1.65 12.06 12.87
N ARG A 82 -0.87 12.15 13.93
CA ARG A 82 -1.01 13.17 14.98
C ARG A 82 -0.37 14.48 14.59
N ASP A 83 0.72 14.40 13.82
CA ASP A 83 1.46 15.52 13.29
C ASP A 83 2.18 15.09 12.00
N TYR A 84 2.75 15.98 11.24
CA TYR A 84 3.48 15.72 9.99
C TYR A 84 4.60 14.66 10.14
N THR A 85 5.17 14.55 11.33
CA THR A 85 6.24 13.59 11.64
C THR A 85 5.88 12.57 12.71
N ASP A 86 4.76 12.75 13.43
CA ASP A 86 4.27 11.83 14.46
C ASP A 86 3.10 10.98 13.92
N MET A 87 3.40 9.71 13.68
CA MET A 87 2.48 8.73 13.11
C MET A 87 2.56 7.42 13.87
N GLU A 88 1.41 6.93 14.34
CA GLU A 88 1.28 5.65 15.05
C GLU A 88 0.42 4.67 14.26
N ILE A 89 0.87 3.42 14.13
CA ILE A 89 0.07 2.35 13.52
C ILE A 89 -0.91 1.85 14.57
N LEU A 90 -2.21 2.02 14.32
CA LEU A 90 -3.29 1.54 15.18
C LEU A 90 -3.67 0.10 14.88
N GLY A 91 -3.57 -0.33 13.64
CA GLY A 91 -3.86 -1.68 13.19
C GLY A 91 -3.26 -1.96 11.83
N ALA A 92 -3.00 -3.23 11.54
CA ALA A 92 -2.40 -3.65 10.28
C ALA A 92 -2.91 -5.04 9.88
N THR A 93 -2.66 -5.42 8.63
CA THR A 93 -2.90 -6.81 8.23
C THR A 93 -1.93 -7.76 8.94
N ARG A 94 -2.45 -8.90 9.37
CA ARG A 94 -1.69 -9.98 10.01
C ARG A 94 -1.12 -10.98 9.02
N ASP A 95 -1.56 -10.89 7.76
CA ASP A 95 -1.17 -11.82 6.69
C ASP A 95 -1.07 -11.10 5.33
N ASP A 96 -1.82 -11.50 4.30
CA ASP A 96 -1.81 -10.85 3.00
C ASP A 96 -2.25 -9.37 3.11
N ALA A 97 -1.64 -8.49 2.34
CA ALA A 97 -2.18 -7.15 2.15
C ALA A 97 -3.46 -7.19 1.31
N ALA A 98 -4.34 -6.21 1.45
CA ALA A 98 -5.59 -6.14 0.68
C ALA A 98 -5.33 -6.16 -0.84
N GLY A 99 -4.34 -5.39 -1.33
CA GLY A 99 -3.98 -5.39 -2.74
C GLY A 99 -3.46 -6.75 -3.21
N GLU A 100 -2.67 -7.45 -2.39
CA GLU A 100 -2.22 -8.81 -2.67
C GLU A 100 -3.38 -9.81 -2.74
N CYS A 101 -4.36 -9.65 -1.84
CA CYS A 101 -5.59 -10.44 -1.86
C CYS A 101 -6.37 -10.23 -3.17
N PHE A 102 -6.53 -8.97 -3.61
CA PHE A 102 -7.14 -8.63 -4.90
C PHE A 102 -6.39 -9.27 -6.07
N ASP A 103 -5.07 -9.16 -6.10
CA ASP A 103 -4.25 -9.71 -7.19
C ASP A 103 -4.36 -11.24 -7.29
N LYS A 104 -4.36 -11.92 -6.13
CA LYS A 104 -4.50 -13.39 -6.05
C LYS A 104 -5.90 -13.83 -6.46
N ALA A 105 -6.95 -13.16 -5.99
CA ALA A 105 -8.34 -13.44 -6.36
C ALA A 105 -8.58 -13.18 -7.85
N ALA A 106 -8.13 -12.04 -8.36
CA ALA A 106 -8.25 -11.69 -9.77
C ALA A 106 -7.59 -12.72 -10.70
N ARG A 107 -6.41 -13.23 -10.31
CA ARG A 107 -5.71 -14.27 -11.07
C ARG A 107 -6.55 -15.54 -11.22
N VAL A 108 -7.22 -15.98 -10.16
CA VAL A 108 -8.08 -17.18 -10.19
C VAL A 108 -9.31 -16.95 -11.07
N LEU A 109 -9.81 -15.72 -11.12
CA LEU A 109 -10.92 -15.31 -11.98
C LEU A 109 -10.49 -15.00 -13.44
N GLY A 110 -9.23 -15.19 -13.79
CA GLY A 110 -8.71 -14.94 -15.13
C GLY A 110 -8.58 -13.45 -15.51
N LEU A 111 -8.57 -12.55 -14.52
CA LEU A 111 -8.41 -11.13 -14.72
C LEU A 111 -6.94 -10.72 -14.87
N PRO A 112 -6.65 -9.59 -15.55
CA PRO A 112 -5.29 -9.11 -15.74
C PRO A 112 -4.66 -8.62 -14.42
N TYR A 113 -3.33 -8.57 -14.38
CA TYR A 113 -2.55 -7.98 -13.30
C TYR A 113 -2.18 -6.51 -13.62
N PRO A 114 -2.24 -5.58 -12.67
CA PRO A 114 -2.73 -5.71 -11.28
C PRO A 114 -4.24 -5.94 -11.20
N GLY A 115 -4.68 -6.81 -10.27
CA GLY A 115 -6.05 -7.31 -10.23
C GLY A 115 -7.09 -6.38 -9.63
N GLY A 116 -6.68 -5.41 -8.81
CA GLY A 116 -7.61 -4.55 -8.07
C GLY A 116 -8.56 -3.75 -8.95
N ALA A 117 -8.04 -2.99 -9.91
CA ALA A 117 -8.85 -2.14 -10.78
C ALA A 117 -9.80 -2.94 -11.71
N PRO A 118 -9.38 -4.03 -12.38
CA PRO A 118 -10.30 -4.88 -13.15
C PRO A 118 -11.40 -5.51 -12.29
N MET A 119 -11.07 -5.93 -11.07
CA MET A 119 -12.05 -6.52 -10.16
C MET A 119 -13.07 -5.49 -9.67
N ASP A 120 -12.65 -4.29 -9.31
CA ASP A 120 -13.54 -3.18 -8.95
C ASP A 120 -14.48 -2.81 -10.11
N ALA A 121 -13.95 -2.75 -11.33
CA ALA A 121 -14.75 -2.47 -12.51
C ALA A 121 -15.85 -3.50 -12.77
N LEU A 122 -15.57 -4.79 -12.54
CA LEU A 122 -16.57 -5.86 -12.62
C LEU A 122 -17.58 -5.81 -11.47
N ALA A 123 -17.10 -5.56 -10.24
CA ALA A 123 -17.97 -5.46 -9.08
C ALA A 123 -19.03 -4.36 -9.23
N ARG A 124 -18.68 -3.22 -9.82
CA ARG A 124 -19.62 -2.12 -10.11
C ARG A 124 -20.72 -2.50 -11.10
N GLN A 125 -20.53 -3.53 -11.92
CA GLN A 125 -21.50 -4.03 -12.89
C GLN A 125 -22.38 -5.13 -12.32
N SER A 126 -22.04 -5.68 -11.15
CA SER A 126 -22.77 -6.77 -10.49
C SER A 126 -23.85 -6.20 -9.57
N PRO A 127 -25.04 -6.82 -9.52
CA PRO A 127 -26.06 -6.46 -8.53
C PRO A 127 -25.63 -6.82 -7.09
N GLY A 128 -24.57 -7.63 -6.91
CA GLY A 128 -24.10 -8.09 -5.62
C GLY A 128 -25.02 -9.09 -4.91
N GLY A 129 -24.62 -9.50 -3.71
CA GLY A 129 -25.49 -10.24 -2.79
C GLY A 129 -25.71 -11.72 -3.08
N VAL A 130 -25.07 -12.29 -4.11
CA VAL A 130 -25.22 -13.72 -4.47
C VAL A 130 -24.40 -14.62 -3.54
N TYR A 131 -23.22 -14.15 -3.13
CA TYR A 131 -22.30 -14.92 -2.30
C TYR A 131 -22.00 -14.21 -1.00
N THR A 132 -21.84 -14.99 0.08
CA THR A 132 -21.36 -14.49 1.37
C THR A 132 -19.90 -14.88 1.56
N LEU A 133 -19.05 -13.88 1.74
CA LEU A 133 -17.63 -14.05 2.00
C LEU A 133 -17.29 -13.64 3.43
N PRO A 134 -16.24 -14.22 4.04
CA PRO A 134 -15.81 -13.82 5.38
C PRO A 134 -15.31 -12.37 5.39
N HIS A 135 -15.47 -11.72 6.54
CA HIS A 135 -14.91 -10.39 6.77
C HIS A 135 -13.42 -10.48 7.12
N ALA A 136 -12.68 -9.47 6.71
CA ALA A 136 -11.24 -9.36 6.97
C ALA A 136 -10.97 -8.78 8.37
N HIS A 137 -11.42 -9.44 9.44
CA HIS A 137 -11.20 -9.02 10.83
C HIS A 137 -10.35 -10.05 11.60
N VAL A 138 -9.83 -9.65 12.75
CA VAL A 138 -9.05 -10.50 13.66
C VAL A 138 -9.71 -10.47 15.04
N ASP A 139 -10.07 -11.65 15.54
CA ASP A 139 -10.69 -11.77 16.87
C ASP A 139 -9.77 -11.23 17.97
N GLY A 140 -10.31 -10.35 18.81
CA GLY A 140 -9.57 -9.72 19.89
C GLY A 140 -8.60 -8.60 19.49
N ALA A 141 -8.62 -8.17 18.21
CA ALA A 141 -7.82 -7.07 17.69
C ALA A 141 -8.62 -6.26 16.65
N GLU A 142 -9.52 -5.41 17.13
CA GLU A 142 -10.57 -4.74 16.35
C GLU A 142 -10.07 -3.93 15.14
N LEU A 143 -8.84 -3.40 15.21
CA LEU A 143 -8.25 -2.60 14.14
C LEU A 143 -7.31 -3.41 13.23
N ASP A 144 -6.99 -4.64 13.59
CA ASP A 144 -6.21 -5.52 12.72
C ASP A 144 -7.08 -6.20 11.68
N MET A 145 -6.46 -6.58 10.59
CA MET A 145 -7.11 -7.19 9.44
C MET A 145 -6.45 -8.52 9.07
N SER A 146 -7.23 -9.43 8.46
CA SER A 146 -6.74 -10.69 7.89
C SER A 146 -7.42 -10.93 6.55
N PHE A 147 -6.66 -11.02 5.48
CA PHE A 147 -7.17 -11.21 4.12
C PHE A 147 -6.95 -12.62 3.58
N SER A 148 -6.13 -13.45 4.23
CA SER A 148 -5.86 -14.82 3.74
C SER A 148 -7.09 -15.71 3.79
N GLY A 149 -7.96 -15.57 4.78
CA GLY A 149 -9.25 -16.25 4.86
C GLY A 149 -10.19 -15.85 3.72
N LEU A 150 -10.31 -14.55 3.47
CA LEU A 150 -11.10 -14.00 2.36
C LEU A 150 -10.58 -14.49 1.01
N LYS A 151 -9.27 -14.40 0.78
CA LYS A 151 -8.62 -14.94 -0.42
C LYS A 151 -8.96 -16.42 -0.65
N THR A 152 -8.83 -17.24 0.39
CA THR A 152 -9.09 -18.67 0.30
C THR A 152 -10.57 -18.95 -0.02
N ALA A 153 -11.49 -18.21 0.57
CA ALA A 153 -12.91 -18.32 0.27
C ALA A 153 -13.23 -18.00 -1.21
N VAL A 154 -12.65 -16.93 -1.76
CA VAL A 154 -12.82 -16.58 -3.18
C VAL A 154 -12.23 -17.66 -4.10
N VAL A 155 -11.04 -18.18 -3.80
CA VAL A 155 -10.41 -19.24 -4.58
C VAL A 155 -11.26 -20.50 -4.59
N ASN A 156 -11.77 -20.92 -3.43
CA ASN A 156 -12.62 -22.11 -3.33
C ASN A 156 -13.94 -21.91 -4.08
N LEU A 157 -14.55 -20.75 -3.97
CA LEU A 157 -15.79 -20.42 -4.69
C LEU A 157 -15.59 -20.46 -6.20
N ALA A 158 -14.53 -19.85 -6.72
CA ALA A 158 -14.22 -19.86 -8.14
C ALA A 158 -13.97 -21.28 -8.67
N HIS A 159 -13.24 -22.11 -7.92
CA HIS A 159 -13.02 -23.51 -8.30
C HIS A 159 -14.34 -24.31 -8.30
N HIS A 160 -15.20 -24.07 -7.31
CA HIS A 160 -16.50 -24.74 -7.26
C HIS A 160 -17.37 -24.36 -8.46
N ALA A 161 -17.48 -23.08 -8.79
CA ALA A 161 -18.23 -22.59 -9.95
C ALA A 161 -17.71 -23.23 -11.26
N GLN A 162 -16.40 -23.31 -11.44
CA GLN A 162 -15.79 -23.97 -12.60
C GLN A 162 -16.15 -25.46 -12.69
N GLN A 163 -16.24 -26.17 -11.54
CA GLN A 163 -16.57 -27.61 -11.51
C GLN A 163 -18.04 -27.88 -11.87
N VAL A 164 -18.95 -26.98 -11.50
CA VAL A 164 -20.39 -27.13 -11.77
C VAL A 164 -20.83 -26.46 -13.06
N GLY A 165 -19.93 -25.80 -13.78
CA GLY A 165 -20.18 -25.21 -15.09
C GLY A 165 -20.90 -23.87 -15.05
N GLU A 166 -20.72 -23.14 -13.97
CA GLU A 166 -21.21 -21.76 -13.77
C GLU A 166 -20.14 -20.71 -14.15
#